data_4236faa146038ffbe37798d3098e3a98
#
_entry.id   4236faa146038ffbe37798d3098e3a98
#
_cell.length_a   1.000
_cell.length_b   1.000
_cell.length_c   1.000
_cell.angle_alpha   90.00
_cell.angle_beta   90.00
_cell.angle_gamma   90.00
#
_symmetry.space_group_name_H-M   'P 1'
#
loop_
_entity.id
_entity.type
_entity.pdbx_description
1 polymer ?
#
loop_
_entity_poly.entity_id
_entity_poly.type
_entity_poly.pdbx_seq_one_letter_code
_entity_poly.pdbx_strand_id
1 'polypeptide(L)'
;MRRPLVHAALVLLLVVSATPALLGPGPTHRPIAVAVVTPLASPSASPTSPPPPSPTADPRPAPLSLDMAVGQMMAASFGGPNVTDGLRHLILDQKVGTVLIFSDNFTDAASLGRLITELQAIGREAGLPAPLLVAVDEEGGRVMRIHDGVAALPSELELGAQGPQGVRQAVANTAAGLHTLGIQLDLAPVADLRTNAADGVIGDRSYGGDPSVVGPLVAAAVTGLHDGGVAATLKHFPGLGGAAGDPHSAMPTDGESVDQWAATQARSFQAGIDAGADAVMTTAVIVPGLDPTGTPAVFSRAVVTGLLRDRMHFQGVIVTDGLGMGGITTLYSLPDATVAAVRAGNDLVLLNSADAAYQALAIEAVKQQVRAGAIPMVEVQASAARVIALRARWPRWAPSSMDVSATAPVIDLALSRR
;
A
#
# COMPACT_ATOMS: atom_id res chain seq x y z
N MET A 1 38.46 44.26 -23.20
CA MET A 1 38.14 45.49 -22.43
C MET A 1 36.63 45.72 -22.48
N ARG A 2 35.91 45.42 -21.40
CA ARG A 2 34.64 46.08 -20.97
C ARG A 2 34.24 45.38 -19.66
N ARG A 3 34.11 46.17 -18.61
CA ARG A 3 33.86 45.78 -17.20
C ARG A 3 32.37 45.53 -16.94
N PRO A 4 32.01 44.78 -15.88
CA PRO A 4 30.63 44.47 -15.52
C PRO A 4 29.96 45.60 -14.73
N LEU A 5 28.66 45.79 -14.96
CA LEU A 5 27.77 46.66 -14.17
C LEU A 5 27.20 45.88 -12.98
N VAL A 6 27.48 46.39 -11.80
CA VAL A 6 26.93 45.97 -10.50
C VAL A 6 25.55 46.64 -10.35
N HIS A 7 24.49 45.88 -10.14
CA HIS A 7 23.18 46.40 -9.70
C HIS A 7 23.00 46.12 -8.21
N ALA A 8 22.93 47.18 -7.44
CA ALA A 8 22.62 47.18 -6.03
C ALA A 8 21.12 46.99 -5.81
N ALA A 9 20.73 46.02 -5.00
CA ALA A 9 19.33 45.82 -4.56
C ALA A 9 19.07 46.70 -3.32
N LEU A 10 18.05 47.53 -3.43
CA LEU A 10 17.55 48.40 -2.35
C LEU A 10 16.60 47.59 -1.43
N VAL A 11 16.97 47.43 -0.18
CA VAL A 11 16.11 46.82 0.86
C VAL A 11 15.25 47.90 1.48
N LEU A 12 13.93 47.85 1.29
CA LEU A 12 12.95 48.77 1.90
C LEU A 12 12.49 48.19 3.23
N LEU A 13 12.87 48.79 4.34
CA LEU A 13 12.40 48.49 5.68
C LEU A 13 11.03 49.19 5.90
N LEU A 14 9.96 48.43 6.08
CA LEU A 14 8.67 48.92 6.54
C LEU A 14 8.60 48.82 8.08
N VAL A 15 8.62 50.00 8.73
CA VAL A 15 8.35 50.15 10.17
C VAL A 15 6.85 50.26 10.37
N VAL A 16 6.25 49.31 11.05
CA VAL A 16 4.85 49.35 11.50
C VAL A 16 4.82 49.90 12.92
N SER A 17 4.26 51.10 13.08
CA SER A 17 4.05 51.74 14.39
C SER A 17 2.79 51.14 15.05
N ALA A 18 2.93 50.56 16.26
CA ALA A 18 1.83 50.10 17.07
C ALA A 18 1.35 51.24 18.02
N THR A 19 0.08 51.62 17.94
CA THR A 19 -0.61 52.50 18.88
C THR A 19 -1.14 51.70 20.10
N PRO A 20 -1.01 52.20 21.32
CA PRO A 20 -1.54 51.48 22.50
C PRO A 20 -3.05 51.72 22.69
N ALA A 21 -3.80 50.67 22.83
CA ALA A 21 -5.21 50.69 23.22
C ALA A 21 -5.36 50.82 24.71
N LEU A 22 -6.24 51.72 25.14
CA LEU A 22 -6.61 52.07 26.53
C LEU A 22 -7.23 50.87 27.28
N LEU A 23 -6.69 50.60 28.47
CA LEU A 23 -7.23 49.66 29.46
C LEU A 23 -8.47 50.25 30.13
N GLY A 24 -9.61 49.57 30.05
CA GLY A 24 -10.80 49.79 30.85
C GLY A 24 -10.72 49.03 32.19
N PRO A 25 -11.49 49.47 33.25
CA PRO A 25 -11.35 48.94 34.61
C PRO A 25 -11.90 47.53 34.73
N GLY A 26 -11.11 46.64 35.37
CA GLY A 26 -11.48 45.26 35.67
C GLY A 26 -12.47 45.12 36.85
N PRO A 27 -13.17 44.00 36.93
CA PRO A 27 -14.19 43.76 37.98
C PRO A 27 -13.55 43.49 39.34
N THR A 28 -14.19 44.08 40.37
CA THR A 28 -13.84 43.97 41.78
C THR A 28 -14.12 42.58 42.36
N HIS A 29 -13.10 41.96 42.93
CA HIS A 29 -13.24 40.72 43.70
C HIS A 29 -13.88 40.95 45.07
N ARG A 30 -14.96 40.22 45.38
CA ARG A 30 -15.52 40.08 46.75
C ARG A 30 -14.69 39.03 47.50
N PRO A 31 -14.37 39.25 48.80
CA PRO A 31 -13.67 38.25 49.61
C PRO A 31 -14.62 37.11 50.01
N ILE A 32 -14.16 35.87 49.83
CA ILE A 32 -14.85 34.68 50.34
C ILE A 32 -14.39 34.46 51.79
N ALA A 33 -15.33 34.33 52.70
CA ALA A 33 -15.10 34.05 54.14
C ALA A 33 -14.57 32.58 54.27
N VAL A 34 -13.43 32.42 54.93
CA VAL A 34 -12.88 31.12 55.32
C VAL A 34 -13.58 30.67 56.60
N ALA A 35 -14.35 29.57 56.50
CA ALA A 35 -14.87 28.87 57.66
C ALA A 35 -13.79 27.97 58.27
N VAL A 36 -13.47 28.19 59.53
CA VAL A 36 -12.57 27.34 60.32
C VAL A 36 -13.33 26.06 60.69
N VAL A 37 -12.88 24.93 60.19
CA VAL A 37 -13.41 23.60 60.54
C VAL A 37 -12.53 23.01 61.65
N THR A 38 -13.12 22.74 62.81
CA THR A 38 -12.50 22.02 63.94
C THR A 38 -12.28 20.53 63.58
N PRO A 39 -11.16 19.90 63.98
CA PRO A 39 -10.90 18.50 63.67
C PRO A 39 -11.82 17.56 64.48
N LEU A 40 -12.56 16.70 63.80
CA LEU A 40 -13.26 15.57 64.44
C LEU A 40 -12.26 14.40 64.58
N ALA A 41 -12.47 13.67 65.70
CA ALA A 41 -11.63 12.53 66.12
C ALA A 41 -11.55 11.42 65.05
N SER A 42 -10.36 10.80 64.90
CA SER A 42 -10.08 9.69 64.05
C SER A 42 -10.93 8.46 64.39
N PRO A 43 -11.60 7.81 63.40
CA PRO A 43 -12.16 6.49 63.59
C PRO A 43 -11.08 5.42 63.47
N SER A 44 -11.23 4.40 64.30
CA SER A 44 -10.45 3.17 64.43
C SER A 44 -10.24 2.46 63.10
N ALA A 45 -9.03 1.93 62.89
CA ALA A 45 -8.63 1.20 61.69
C ALA A 45 -9.54 0.00 61.39
N SER A 46 -10.22 0.06 60.26
CA SER A 46 -10.87 -1.13 59.64
C SER A 46 -9.83 -2.02 58.96
N PRO A 47 -10.08 -3.33 58.85
CA PRO A 47 -9.11 -4.26 58.28
C PRO A 47 -8.85 -3.90 56.81
N THR A 48 -7.57 -3.81 56.45
CA THR A 48 -7.07 -3.59 55.09
C THR A 48 -7.55 -4.69 54.16
N SER A 49 -8.38 -4.32 53.20
CA SER A 49 -8.68 -5.19 52.05
C SER A 49 -7.38 -5.51 51.30
N PRO A 50 -7.23 -6.74 50.75
CA PRO A 50 -6.07 -7.06 49.94
C PRO A 50 -6.00 -6.12 48.73
N PRO A 51 -4.78 -5.77 48.25
CA PRO A 51 -4.62 -4.90 47.09
C PRO A 51 -5.34 -5.54 45.88
N PRO A 52 -5.96 -4.72 45.01
CA PRO A 52 -6.57 -5.23 43.79
C PRO A 52 -5.52 -6.01 42.99
N PRO A 53 -5.92 -7.09 42.32
CA PRO A 53 -4.98 -7.84 41.47
C PRO A 53 -4.36 -6.89 40.46
N SER A 54 -3.03 -7.01 40.26
CA SER A 54 -2.31 -6.26 39.23
C SER A 54 -3.04 -6.42 37.91
N PRO A 55 -3.19 -5.35 37.10
CA PRO A 55 -3.89 -5.43 35.83
C PRO A 55 -3.27 -6.58 35.03
N THR A 56 -4.10 -7.56 34.70
CA THR A 56 -3.75 -8.64 33.77
C THR A 56 -3.20 -7.96 32.52
N ALA A 57 -2.01 -8.40 32.09
CA ALA A 57 -1.36 -7.88 30.87
C ALA A 57 -2.40 -7.85 29.75
N ASP A 58 -2.52 -6.68 29.11
CA ASP A 58 -3.36 -6.46 27.95
C ASP A 58 -3.04 -7.56 26.91
N PRO A 59 -4.04 -8.31 26.41
CA PRO A 59 -3.83 -9.41 25.48
C PRO A 59 -3.40 -8.95 24.07
N ARG A 60 -2.94 -7.71 23.91
CA ARG A 60 -2.39 -7.29 22.61
C ARG A 60 -1.22 -8.17 22.21
N PRO A 61 -1.21 -8.71 20.97
CA PRO A 61 -0.10 -9.50 20.51
C PRO A 61 1.22 -8.71 20.63
N ALA A 62 2.30 -9.39 20.98
CA ALA A 62 3.62 -8.76 21.09
C ALA A 62 3.98 -8.08 19.76
N PRO A 63 4.63 -6.91 19.81
CA PRO A 63 5.09 -6.23 18.60
C PRO A 63 5.99 -7.15 17.77
N LEU A 64 5.89 -7.09 16.45
CA LEU A 64 6.77 -7.82 15.54
C LEU A 64 8.22 -7.38 15.74
N SER A 65 9.17 -8.31 15.60
CA SER A 65 10.59 -7.94 15.49
C SER A 65 10.81 -7.05 14.27
N LEU A 66 11.92 -6.28 14.25
CA LEU A 66 12.27 -5.45 13.10
C LEU A 66 12.34 -6.27 11.80
N ASP A 67 13.02 -7.43 11.85
CA ASP A 67 13.17 -8.30 10.68
C ASP A 67 11.82 -8.81 10.19
N MET A 68 10.95 -9.25 11.10
CA MET A 68 9.62 -9.69 10.74
C MET A 68 8.80 -8.52 10.16
N ALA A 69 8.75 -7.37 10.82
CA ALA A 69 7.93 -6.25 10.39
C ALA A 69 8.36 -5.73 9.00
N VAL A 70 9.66 -5.52 8.77
CA VAL A 70 10.17 -5.05 7.47
C VAL A 70 9.97 -6.14 6.41
N GLY A 71 10.26 -7.40 6.71
CA GLY A 71 10.07 -8.51 5.77
C GLY A 71 8.62 -8.67 5.29
N GLN A 72 7.62 -8.41 6.18
CA GLN A 72 6.21 -8.46 5.80
C GLN A 72 5.80 -7.34 4.83
N MET A 73 6.56 -6.25 4.77
CA MET A 73 6.34 -5.14 3.85
C MET A 73 6.98 -5.35 2.47
N MET A 74 7.65 -6.48 2.24
CA MET A 74 8.39 -6.74 1.00
C MET A 74 7.75 -7.84 0.16
N ALA A 75 7.67 -7.60 -1.14
CA ALA A 75 7.30 -8.58 -2.15
C ALA A 75 8.52 -8.90 -3.01
N ALA A 76 8.96 -10.15 -2.94
CA ALA A 76 10.07 -10.64 -3.73
C ALA A 76 9.61 -11.13 -5.10
N SER A 77 10.50 -11.08 -6.07
CA SER A 77 10.39 -11.76 -7.37
C SER A 77 11.63 -12.61 -7.63
N PHE A 78 11.53 -13.53 -8.56
CA PHE A 78 12.61 -14.43 -8.94
C PHE A 78 12.46 -14.83 -10.40
N GLY A 79 13.52 -15.31 -11.03
CA GLY A 79 13.50 -15.83 -12.40
C GLY A 79 13.45 -17.35 -12.44
N GLY A 80 12.77 -17.87 -13.47
CA GLY A 80 12.68 -19.29 -13.76
C GLY A 80 11.63 -20.06 -12.93
N PRO A 81 11.39 -21.34 -13.29
CA PRO A 81 10.22 -22.10 -12.85
C PRO A 81 10.38 -22.81 -11.50
N ASN A 82 11.48 -22.60 -10.78
CA ASN A 82 11.76 -23.27 -9.52
C ASN A 82 12.13 -22.26 -8.44
N VAL A 83 11.80 -22.59 -7.17
CA VAL A 83 12.29 -21.83 -6.03
C VAL A 83 13.81 -21.83 -6.02
N THR A 84 14.42 -20.65 -6.09
CA THR A 84 15.87 -20.48 -6.01
C THR A 84 16.34 -20.43 -4.57
N ASP A 85 17.63 -20.75 -4.30
CA ASP A 85 18.23 -20.58 -2.98
C ASP A 85 18.14 -19.13 -2.51
N GLY A 86 18.27 -18.16 -3.44
CA GLY A 86 18.11 -16.75 -3.14
C GLY A 86 16.69 -16.38 -2.66
N LEU A 87 15.63 -16.89 -3.34
CA LEU A 87 14.25 -16.68 -2.88
C LEU A 87 14.00 -17.36 -1.54
N ARG A 88 14.52 -18.59 -1.35
CA ARG A 88 14.44 -19.29 -0.07
C ARG A 88 15.07 -18.47 1.06
N HIS A 89 16.27 -17.90 0.84
CA HIS A 89 16.93 -17.00 1.78
C HIS A 89 16.07 -15.76 2.10
N LEU A 90 15.46 -15.11 1.08
CA LEU A 90 14.59 -13.96 1.30
C LEU A 90 13.39 -14.30 2.20
N ILE A 91 12.78 -15.47 2.02
CA ILE A 91 11.64 -15.89 2.85
C ILE A 91 12.08 -16.31 4.26
N LEU A 92 13.09 -17.19 4.36
CA LEU A 92 13.52 -17.77 5.64
C LEU A 92 14.21 -16.74 6.55
N ASP A 93 15.15 -15.98 6.00
CA ASP A 93 16.04 -15.14 6.80
C ASP A 93 15.58 -13.68 6.82
N GLN A 94 15.17 -13.13 5.65
CA GLN A 94 14.66 -11.75 5.56
C GLN A 94 13.18 -11.62 5.90
N LYS A 95 12.46 -12.74 6.13
CA LYS A 95 11.04 -12.78 6.52
C LYS A 95 10.10 -12.17 5.49
N VAL A 96 10.46 -12.22 4.19
CA VAL A 96 9.60 -11.74 3.11
C VAL A 96 8.28 -12.49 3.12
N GLY A 97 7.17 -11.73 3.13
CA GLY A 97 5.83 -12.26 3.27
C GLY A 97 5.03 -12.36 1.97
N THR A 98 5.55 -11.83 0.86
CA THR A 98 4.85 -11.78 -0.43
C THR A 98 5.78 -12.19 -1.57
N VAL A 99 5.26 -12.96 -2.53
CA VAL A 99 5.98 -13.32 -3.76
C VAL A 99 5.14 -12.93 -4.97
N LEU A 100 5.76 -12.22 -5.92
CA LEU A 100 5.16 -11.84 -7.19
C LEU A 100 5.53 -12.91 -8.24
N ILE A 101 4.53 -13.44 -8.94
CA ILE A 101 4.67 -14.47 -9.97
C ILE A 101 4.59 -13.83 -11.37
N PHE A 102 5.51 -14.24 -12.23
CA PHE A 102 5.57 -13.90 -13.66
C PHE A 102 5.42 -15.17 -14.51
N SER A 103 5.17 -15.01 -15.79
CA SER A 103 4.94 -16.14 -16.72
C SER A 103 6.15 -17.09 -16.90
N ASP A 104 7.36 -16.67 -16.53
CA ASP A 104 8.56 -17.52 -16.55
C ASP A 104 8.70 -18.40 -15.28
N ASN A 105 7.86 -18.20 -14.26
CA ASN A 105 7.93 -18.96 -13.02
C ASN A 105 7.17 -20.31 -13.07
N PHE A 106 6.51 -20.62 -14.16
CA PHE A 106 5.78 -21.89 -14.34
C PHE A 106 5.62 -22.20 -15.83
N THR A 107 5.24 -23.45 -16.15
CA THR A 107 4.98 -23.89 -17.53
C THR A 107 3.52 -24.25 -17.77
N ASP A 108 2.80 -24.61 -16.71
CA ASP A 108 1.40 -25.05 -16.72
C ASP A 108 0.79 -24.89 -15.32
N ALA A 109 -0.52 -25.04 -15.20
CA ALA A 109 -1.25 -24.94 -13.94
C ALA A 109 -0.73 -25.91 -12.85
N ALA A 110 -0.32 -27.11 -13.23
CA ALA A 110 0.18 -28.11 -12.30
C ALA A 110 1.55 -27.72 -11.71
N SER A 111 2.44 -27.15 -12.54
CA SER A 111 3.74 -26.64 -12.09
C SER A 111 3.58 -25.42 -11.19
N LEU A 112 2.66 -24.52 -11.52
CA LEU A 112 2.32 -23.37 -10.66
C LEU A 112 1.77 -23.82 -9.30
N GLY A 113 0.86 -24.79 -9.27
CA GLY A 113 0.34 -25.35 -8.02
C GLY A 113 1.44 -26.00 -7.14
N ARG A 114 2.41 -26.70 -7.73
CA ARG A 114 3.58 -27.23 -7.02
C ARG A 114 4.48 -26.12 -6.47
N LEU A 115 4.77 -25.12 -7.27
CA LEU A 115 5.55 -23.94 -6.86
C LEU A 115 4.91 -23.24 -5.68
N ILE A 116 3.61 -22.96 -5.72
CA ILE A 116 2.90 -22.30 -4.62
C ILE A 116 2.89 -23.19 -3.38
N THR A 117 2.73 -24.51 -3.53
CA THR A 117 2.82 -25.47 -2.41
C THR A 117 4.17 -25.38 -1.71
N GLU A 118 5.26 -25.34 -2.48
CA GLU A 118 6.61 -25.19 -1.94
C GLU A 118 6.81 -23.85 -1.24
N LEU A 119 6.38 -22.74 -1.87
CA LEU A 119 6.44 -21.41 -1.27
C LEU A 119 5.71 -21.35 0.07
N GLN A 120 4.52 -21.93 0.17
CA GLN A 120 3.78 -21.99 1.42
C GLN A 120 4.47 -22.85 2.49
N ALA A 121 5.17 -23.92 2.09
CA ALA A 121 5.97 -24.74 3.01
C ALA A 121 7.14 -23.93 3.59
N ILE A 122 7.86 -23.18 2.75
CA ILE A 122 8.95 -22.30 3.17
C ILE A 122 8.43 -21.17 4.08
N GLY A 123 7.27 -20.59 3.76
CA GLY A 123 6.65 -19.56 4.60
C GLY A 123 6.32 -20.08 6.02
N ARG A 124 5.84 -21.32 6.14
CA ARG A 124 5.63 -21.96 7.44
C ARG A 124 6.95 -22.22 8.18
N GLU A 125 7.97 -22.73 7.48
CA GLU A 125 9.32 -22.93 8.02
C GLU A 125 9.92 -21.61 8.55
N ALA A 126 9.69 -20.51 7.83
CA ALA A 126 10.12 -19.18 8.24
C ALA A 126 9.38 -18.63 9.47
N GLY A 127 8.31 -19.29 9.92
CA GLY A 127 7.47 -18.82 11.03
C GLY A 127 6.71 -17.55 10.70
N LEU A 128 6.28 -17.37 9.43
CA LEU A 128 5.53 -16.18 9.04
C LEU A 128 4.17 -16.11 9.76
N PRO A 129 3.70 -14.92 10.15
CA PRO A 129 2.49 -14.73 10.96
C PRO A 129 1.18 -15.02 10.22
N ALA A 130 1.24 -15.16 8.88
CA ALA A 130 0.14 -15.54 8.01
C ALA A 130 0.69 -16.32 6.80
N PRO A 131 -0.14 -17.07 6.03
CA PRO A 131 0.27 -17.70 4.80
C PRO A 131 0.99 -16.72 3.87
N LEU A 132 2.01 -17.17 3.13
CA LEU A 132 2.72 -16.33 2.19
C LEU A 132 1.75 -15.83 1.11
N LEU A 133 1.75 -14.52 0.81
CA LEU A 133 0.92 -13.92 -0.22
C LEU A 133 1.53 -14.18 -1.59
N VAL A 134 0.76 -14.76 -2.51
CA VAL A 134 1.15 -14.91 -3.90
C VAL A 134 0.32 -13.93 -4.73
N ALA A 135 1.01 -13.05 -5.46
CA ALA A 135 0.42 -12.01 -6.28
C ALA A 135 0.78 -12.21 -7.76
N VAL A 136 -0.10 -11.77 -8.66
CA VAL A 136 0.08 -11.83 -10.11
C VAL A 136 -0.56 -10.61 -10.77
N ASP A 137 -0.11 -10.26 -11.99
CA ASP A 137 -0.83 -9.34 -12.89
C ASP A 137 -1.71 -10.16 -13.84
N GLU A 138 -3.00 -10.21 -13.60
CA GLU A 138 -3.96 -10.93 -14.45
C GLU A 138 -5.08 -10.00 -14.89
N GLU A 139 -4.70 -8.90 -15.60
CA GLU A 139 -5.63 -7.84 -16.02
C GLU A 139 -6.59 -8.27 -17.14
N GLY A 140 -6.17 -9.26 -17.93
CA GLY A 140 -6.79 -9.61 -19.20
C GLY A 140 -6.05 -9.06 -20.42
N GLY A 141 -6.53 -9.42 -21.61
CA GLY A 141 -5.94 -8.99 -22.87
C GLY A 141 -4.44 -9.29 -22.96
N ARG A 142 -3.64 -8.24 -23.16
CA ARG A 142 -2.18 -8.37 -23.31
C ARG A 142 -1.42 -8.57 -21.98
N VAL A 143 -2.08 -8.39 -20.85
CA VAL A 143 -1.50 -8.58 -19.51
C VAL A 143 -2.21 -9.73 -18.81
N MET A 144 -1.91 -10.92 -19.28
CA MET A 144 -2.26 -12.20 -18.67
C MET A 144 -0.99 -13.01 -18.48
N ARG A 145 -0.78 -13.56 -17.29
CA ARG A 145 0.38 -14.40 -16.98
C ARG A 145 0.04 -15.88 -17.02
N ILE A 146 -1.22 -16.22 -16.70
CA ILE A 146 -1.69 -17.58 -16.51
C ILE A 146 -2.72 -17.91 -17.60
N HIS A 147 -2.39 -18.85 -18.49
CA HIS A 147 -3.25 -19.24 -19.62
C HIS A 147 -3.83 -20.64 -19.44
N ASP A 148 -3.41 -21.39 -18.43
CA ASP A 148 -3.88 -22.74 -18.13
C ASP A 148 -4.53 -22.79 -16.75
N GLY A 149 -5.73 -23.36 -16.66
CA GLY A 149 -6.49 -23.47 -15.43
C GLY A 149 -7.24 -22.18 -15.02
N VAL A 150 -7.13 -21.10 -15.80
CA VAL A 150 -7.78 -19.78 -15.58
C VAL A 150 -8.60 -19.42 -16.82
N ALA A 151 -9.81 -18.89 -16.62
CA ALA A 151 -10.63 -18.41 -17.71
C ALA A 151 -9.97 -17.20 -18.39
N ALA A 152 -9.87 -17.22 -19.72
CA ALA A 152 -9.34 -16.11 -20.47
C ALA A 152 -10.20 -14.84 -20.29
N LEU A 153 -9.56 -13.70 -20.10
CA LEU A 153 -10.18 -12.41 -19.93
C LEU A 153 -9.77 -11.51 -21.12
N PRO A 154 -10.75 -10.89 -21.84
CA PRO A 154 -10.40 -9.90 -22.85
C PRO A 154 -9.76 -8.65 -22.23
N SER A 155 -9.25 -7.73 -23.05
CA SER A 155 -8.76 -6.44 -22.55
C SER A 155 -9.86 -5.71 -21.77
N GLU A 156 -9.49 -4.88 -20.78
CA GLU A 156 -10.47 -4.13 -19.98
C GLU A 156 -11.35 -3.23 -20.88
N LEU A 157 -10.78 -2.67 -21.97
CA LEU A 157 -11.53 -1.87 -22.94
C LEU A 157 -12.62 -2.68 -23.63
N GLU A 158 -12.32 -3.89 -24.08
CA GLU A 158 -13.29 -4.80 -24.72
C GLU A 158 -14.30 -5.32 -23.69
N LEU A 159 -13.84 -5.67 -22.50
CA LEU A 159 -14.65 -6.18 -21.41
C LEU A 159 -15.66 -5.12 -20.94
N GLY A 160 -15.26 -3.85 -20.89
CA GLY A 160 -16.11 -2.73 -20.52
C GLY A 160 -17.37 -2.59 -21.38
N ALA A 161 -17.31 -3.00 -22.64
CA ALA A 161 -18.48 -3.00 -23.53
C ALA A 161 -19.62 -3.94 -23.07
N GLN A 162 -19.32 -4.91 -22.18
CA GLN A 162 -20.33 -5.82 -21.60
C GLN A 162 -21.06 -5.19 -20.40
N GLY A 163 -20.68 -3.99 -19.99
CA GLY A 163 -21.20 -3.29 -18.82
C GLY A 163 -20.82 -3.93 -17.48
N PRO A 164 -21.22 -3.30 -16.35
CA PRO A 164 -20.75 -3.73 -15.03
C PRO A 164 -21.07 -5.19 -14.67
N GLN A 165 -22.25 -5.69 -15.07
CA GLN A 165 -22.62 -7.08 -14.79
C GLN A 165 -21.75 -8.08 -15.57
N GLY A 166 -21.45 -7.79 -16.85
CA GLY A 166 -20.58 -8.63 -17.68
C GLY A 166 -19.15 -8.62 -17.15
N VAL A 167 -18.61 -7.45 -16.78
CA VAL A 167 -17.29 -7.30 -16.13
C VAL A 167 -17.23 -8.15 -14.87
N ARG A 168 -18.16 -7.98 -13.93
CA ARG A 168 -18.19 -8.75 -12.67
C ARG A 168 -18.16 -10.25 -12.91
N GLN A 169 -19.02 -10.75 -13.82
CA GLN A 169 -19.11 -12.18 -14.09
C GLN A 169 -17.85 -12.75 -14.74
N ALA A 170 -17.28 -12.05 -15.73
CA ALA A 170 -16.06 -12.49 -16.41
C ALA A 170 -14.88 -12.52 -15.45
N VAL A 171 -14.68 -11.44 -14.68
CA VAL A 171 -13.62 -11.33 -13.69
C VAL A 171 -13.77 -12.39 -12.57
N ALA A 172 -15.01 -12.66 -12.11
CA ALA A 172 -15.26 -13.71 -11.11
C ALA A 172 -14.85 -15.11 -11.61
N ASN A 173 -15.10 -15.40 -12.88
CA ASN A 173 -14.70 -16.69 -13.47
C ASN A 173 -13.18 -16.84 -13.53
N THR A 174 -12.46 -15.78 -13.94
CA THR A 174 -10.99 -15.74 -13.94
C THR A 174 -10.44 -15.88 -12.53
N ALA A 175 -10.95 -15.09 -11.59
CA ALA A 175 -10.54 -15.10 -10.19
C ALA A 175 -10.74 -16.46 -9.51
N ALA A 176 -11.82 -17.20 -9.81
CA ALA A 176 -12.04 -18.55 -9.31
C ALA A 176 -10.93 -19.53 -9.75
N GLY A 177 -10.43 -19.38 -10.99
CA GLY A 177 -9.26 -20.11 -11.48
C GLY A 177 -8.00 -19.75 -10.71
N LEU A 178 -7.72 -18.44 -10.55
CA LEU A 178 -6.59 -17.92 -9.77
C LEU A 178 -6.61 -18.46 -8.34
N HIS A 179 -7.75 -18.37 -7.68
CA HIS A 179 -7.95 -18.89 -6.32
C HIS A 179 -7.67 -20.39 -6.23
N THR A 180 -8.14 -21.19 -7.20
CA THR A 180 -7.91 -22.64 -7.26
C THR A 180 -6.43 -22.97 -7.37
N LEU A 181 -5.65 -22.13 -8.09
CA LEU A 181 -4.20 -22.27 -8.22
C LEU A 181 -3.42 -21.76 -7.00
N GLY A 182 -4.08 -21.06 -6.06
CA GLY A 182 -3.47 -20.55 -4.84
C GLY A 182 -2.98 -19.10 -4.94
N ILE A 183 -3.40 -18.36 -5.95
CA ILE A 183 -3.19 -16.90 -6.04
C ILE A 183 -4.19 -16.20 -5.12
N GLN A 184 -3.70 -15.29 -4.27
CA GLN A 184 -4.55 -14.58 -3.31
C GLN A 184 -4.71 -13.10 -3.63
N LEU A 185 -3.81 -12.50 -4.42
CA LEU A 185 -3.85 -11.09 -4.80
C LEU A 185 -3.67 -10.95 -6.31
N ASP A 186 -4.64 -10.34 -6.97
CA ASP A 186 -4.49 -9.88 -8.33
C ASP A 186 -4.11 -8.39 -8.33
N LEU A 187 -3.06 -8.05 -9.08
CA LEU A 187 -2.67 -6.66 -9.32
C LEU A 187 -3.54 -6.08 -10.46
N ALA A 188 -4.85 -6.15 -10.26
CA ALA A 188 -5.95 -5.70 -11.12
C ALA A 188 -7.16 -5.30 -10.25
N PRO A 189 -8.08 -4.44 -10.74
CA PRO A 189 -8.18 -3.89 -12.08
C PRO A 189 -7.35 -2.62 -12.29
N VAL A 190 -7.16 -2.25 -13.58
CA VAL A 190 -6.62 -0.94 -13.96
C VAL A 190 -7.71 0.13 -13.79
N ALA A 191 -7.48 1.05 -12.85
CA ALA A 191 -8.39 2.16 -12.55
C ALA A 191 -8.01 3.45 -13.29
N ASP A 192 -6.91 3.43 -14.07
CA ASP A 192 -6.49 4.57 -14.89
C ASP A 192 -7.55 4.94 -15.91
N LEU A 193 -7.77 6.26 -16.09
CA LEU A 193 -8.55 6.78 -17.22
C LEU A 193 -7.63 7.01 -18.41
N ARG A 194 -7.95 6.45 -19.56
CA ARG A 194 -7.25 6.70 -20.82
C ARG A 194 -7.62 8.08 -21.36
N THR A 195 -7.00 9.14 -20.82
CA THR A 195 -7.20 10.53 -21.26
C THR A 195 -6.25 10.95 -22.36
N ASN A 196 -5.12 10.24 -22.53
CA ASN A 196 -4.18 10.44 -23.64
C ASN A 196 -4.43 9.38 -24.73
N ALA A 197 -4.97 9.82 -25.89
CA ALA A 197 -5.26 8.92 -27.00
C ALA A 197 -4.01 8.31 -27.66
N ALA A 198 -2.84 8.94 -27.48
CA ALA A 198 -1.54 8.45 -27.96
C ALA A 198 -0.86 7.51 -26.96
N ASP A 199 -1.46 7.28 -25.80
CA ASP A 199 -0.92 6.41 -24.76
C ASP A 199 -0.89 4.95 -25.22
N GLY A 200 0.33 4.41 -25.40
CA GLY A 200 0.55 3.01 -25.69
C GLY A 200 0.75 2.12 -24.46
N VAL A 201 0.91 2.72 -23.27
CA VAL A 201 1.21 2.01 -22.02
C VAL A 201 -0.07 1.48 -21.38
N ILE A 202 -1.02 2.35 -21.11
CA ILE A 202 -2.34 1.95 -20.60
C ILE A 202 -3.22 1.46 -21.74
N GLY A 203 -3.52 2.29 -22.73
CA GLY A 203 -4.21 1.89 -23.94
C GLY A 203 -5.48 1.08 -23.68
N ASP A 204 -5.51 -0.15 -24.19
CA ASP A 204 -6.61 -1.12 -24.02
C ASP A 204 -6.68 -1.81 -22.64
N ARG A 205 -5.70 -1.57 -21.76
CA ARG A 205 -5.72 -2.02 -20.37
C ARG A 205 -6.72 -1.22 -19.51
N SER A 206 -7.18 -0.03 -19.95
CA SER A 206 -8.19 0.77 -19.28
C SER A 206 -9.58 0.51 -19.84
N TYR A 207 -10.59 0.56 -19.00
CA TYR A 207 -12.00 0.54 -19.40
C TYR A 207 -12.46 1.76 -20.24
N GLY A 208 -11.65 2.83 -20.32
CA GLY A 208 -11.94 4.02 -21.12
C GLY A 208 -11.42 5.32 -20.51
N GLY A 209 -11.92 6.47 -21.04
CA GLY A 209 -11.49 7.81 -20.62
C GLY A 209 -12.55 8.61 -19.83
N ASP A 210 -13.78 8.13 -19.71
CA ASP A 210 -14.85 8.83 -18.99
C ASP A 210 -15.01 8.24 -17.58
N PRO A 211 -14.74 9.02 -16.51
CA PRO A 211 -14.83 8.54 -15.14
C PRO A 211 -16.24 8.06 -14.73
N SER A 212 -17.30 8.59 -15.39
CA SER A 212 -18.67 8.16 -15.12
C SER A 212 -18.99 6.77 -15.68
N VAL A 213 -18.23 6.31 -16.66
CA VAL A 213 -18.30 4.98 -17.25
C VAL A 213 -17.30 4.03 -16.56
N VAL A 214 -16.05 4.46 -16.40
CA VAL A 214 -14.97 3.64 -15.86
C VAL A 214 -15.18 3.29 -14.38
N GLY A 215 -15.62 4.23 -13.56
CA GLY A 215 -15.82 3.99 -12.11
C GLY A 215 -16.73 2.79 -11.82
N PRO A 216 -17.96 2.70 -12.39
CA PRO A 216 -18.81 1.53 -12.23
C PRO A 216 -18.21 0.21 -12.73
N LEU A 217 -17.36 0.23 -13.78
CA LEU A 217 -16.69 -0.96 -14.31
C LEU A 217 -15.57 -1.43 -13.38
N VAL A 218 -14.76 -0.49 -12.87
CA VAL A 218 -13.72 -0.76 -11.84
C VAL A 218 -14.36 -1.36 -10.59
N ALA A 219 -15.45 -0.77 -10.09
CA ALA A 219 -16.19 -1.30 -8.94
C ALA A 219 -16.72 -2.72 -9.17
N ALA A 220 -17.20 -2.99 -10.39
CA ALA A 220 -17.67 -4.31 -10.79
C ALA A 220 -16.54 -5.34 -10.86
N ALA A 221 -15.36 -4.95 -11.36
CA ALA A 221 -14.17 -5.79 -11.40
C ALA A 221 -13.69 -6.14 -9.98
N VAL A 222 -13.60 -5.16 -9.07
CA VAL A 222 -13.29 -5.40 -7.64
C VAL A 222 -14.25 -6.43 -7.05
N THR A 223 -15.57 -6.25 -7.27
CA THR A 223 -16.57 -7.20 -6.78
C THR A 223 -16.41 -8.58 -7.41
N GLY A 224 -16.07 -8.65 -8.71
CA GLY A 224 -15.82 -9.91 -9.41
C GLY A 224 -14.62 -10.67 -8.85
N LEU A 225 -13.50 -9.99 -8.56
CA LEU A 225 -12.34 -10.59 -7.90
C LEU A 225 -12.72 -11.18 -6.54
N HIS A 226 -13.49 -10.45 -5.73
CA HIS A 226 -13.98 -10.92 -4.44
C HIS A 226 -14.91 -12.13 -4.56
N ASP A 227 -15.84 -12.11 -5.53
CA ASP A 227 -16.73 -13.25 -5.80
C ASP A 227 -15.94 -14.53 -6.16
N GLY A 228 -14.81 -14.38 -6.87
CA GLY A 228 -13.91 -15.46 -7.21
C GLY A 228 -12.91 -15.85 -6.11
N GLY A 229 -12.85 -15.13 -4.99
CA GLY A 229 -12.01 -15.45 -3.84
C GLY A 229 -10.60 -14.87 -3.89
N VAL A 230 -10.37 -13.78 -4.63
CA VAL A 230 -9.08 -13.12 -4.82
C VAL A 230 -9.18 -11.65 -4.40
N ALA A 231 -8.14 -11.14 -3.75
CA ALA A 231 -8.02 -9.73 -3.37
C ALA A 231 -7.73 -8.85 -4.60
N ALA A 232 -8.30 -7.64 -4.61
CA ALA A 232 -8.24 -6.69 -5.71
C ALA A 232 -7.23 -5.55 -5.45
N THR A 233 -6.49 -5.14 -6.48
CA THR A 233 -5.56 -4.00 -6.45
C THR A 233 -5.91 -2.98 -7.53
N LEU A 234 -6.33 -1.79 -7.14
CA LEU A 234 -6.50 -0.67 -8.08
C LEU A 234 -5.16 -0.12 -8.54
N LYS A 235 -4.98 0.14 -9.85
CA LYS A 235 -3.72 0.68 -10.39
C LYS A 235 -3.93 1.60 -11.59
N HIS A 236 -3.02 2.54 -11.80
CA HIS A 236 -1.77 2.88 -11.12
C HIS A 236 -1.89 4.27 -10.50
N PHE A 237 -2.13 4.34 -9.21
CA PHE A 237 -2.38 5.61 -8.50
C PHE A 237 -1.17 6.57 -8.59
N PRO A 238 -1.36 7.87 -8.84
CA PRO A 238 -2.62 8.62 -8.87
C PRO A 238 -3.34 8.63 -10.22
N GLY A 239 -2.88 7.89 -11.22
CA GLY A 239 -3.36 7.80 -12.58
C GLY A 239 -2.21 7.93 -13.57
N LEU A 240 -2.10 6.98 -14.48
CA LEU A 240 -1.04 6.93 -15.50
C LEU A 240 -1.55 7.21 -16.91
N GLY A 241 -2.85 7.09 -17.15
CA GLY A 241 -3.43 7.16 -18.49
C GLY A 241 -3.48 8.55 -19.13
N GLY A 242 -3.12 9.61 -18.39
CA GLY A 242 -2.90 10.96 -18.91
C GLY A 242 -1.44 11.31 -19.15
N ALA A 243 -0.53 10.51 -18.59
CA ALA A 243 0.89 10.81 -18.60
C ALA A 243 1.53 10.68 -19.99
N ALA A 244 2.56 11.49 -20.23
CA ALA A 244 3.42 11.35 -21.40
C ALA A 244 4.64 10.51 -21.04
N GLY A 245 4.80 9.36 -21.68
CA GLY A 245 5.93 8.45 -21.48
C GLY A 245 5.54 7.12 -20.83
N ASP A 246 6.51 6.21 -20.83
CA ASP A 246 6.38 4.84 -20.33
C ASP A 246 7.26 4.65 -19.09
N PRO A 247 6.70 4.37 -17.89
CA PRO A 247 7.46 4.17 -16.67
C PRO A 247 8.44 2.98 -16.74
N HIS A 248 8.25 2.06 -17.68
CA HIS A 248 9.22 0.98 -17.90
C HIS A 248 10.54 1.46 -18.53
N SER A 249 10.54 2.62 -19.18
CA SER A 249 11.72 3.15 -19.86
C SER A 249 12.22 4.49 -19.32
N ALA A 250 11.31 5.37 -18.91
CA ALA A 250 11.63 6.71 -18.42
C ALA A 250 10.58 7.17 -17.40
N MET A 251 10.90 8.20 -16.60
CA MET A 251 9.96 8.79 -15.65
C MET A 251 8.90 9.62 -16.38
N PRO A 252 7.63 9.18 -16.45
CA PRO A 252 6.57 9.94 -17.10
C PRO A 252 6.14 11.14 -16.26
N THR A 253 5.55 12.14 -16.92
CA THR A 253 4.98 13.31 -16.27
C THR A 253 3.54 13.50 -16.71
N ASP A 254 2.65 13.74 -15.77
CA ASP A 254 1.28 14.17 -16.00
C ASP A 254 1.10 15.63 -15.56
N GLY A 255 0.62 16.49 -16.47
CA GLY A 255 0.44 17.92 -16.23
C GLY A 255 -0.90 18.28 -15.56
N GLU A 256 -1.72 17.32 -15.14
CA GLU A 256 -3.01 17.62 -14.51
C GLU A 256 -2.85 18.48 -13.25
N SER A 257 -3.73 19.48 -13.12
CA SER A 257 -3.91 20.19 -11.86
C SER A 257 -4.66 19.31 -10.84
N VAL A 258 -4.60 19.68 -9.55
CA VAL A 258 -5.35 18.96 -8.50
C VAL A 258 -6.85 18.92 -8.77
N ASP A 259 -7.43 20.00 -9.33
CA ASP A 259 -8.86 20.08 -9.64
C ASP A 259 -9.23 19.17 -10.84
N GLN A 260 -8.37 19.12 -11.86
CA GLN A 260 -8.53 18.21 -13.00
C GLN A 260 -8.44 16.77 -12.52
N TRP A 261 -7.40 16.43 -11.78
CA TRP A 261 -7.23 15.09 -11.20
C TRP A 261 -8.44 14.68 -10.35
N ALA A 262 -8.96 15.56 -9.51
CA ALA A 262 -10.13 15.31 -8.68
C ALA A 262 -11.42 15.08 -9.50
N ALA A 263 -11.53 15.73 -10.67
CA ALA A 263 -12.67 15.55 -11.57
C ALA A 263 -12.54 14.31 -12.47
N THR A 264 -11.35 13.75 -12.62
CA THR A 264 -11.00 12.67 -13.56
C THR A 264 -10.52 11.41 -12.79
N GLN A 265 -9.21 11.19 -12.73
CA GLN A 265 -8.56 9.98 -12.21
C GLN A 265 -9.05 9.61 -10.80
N ALA A 266 -9.16 10.59 -9.89
CA ALA A 266 -9.61 10.34 -8.52
C ALA A 266 -10.95 9.61 -8.43
N ARG A 267 -11.86 9.84 -9.39
CA ARG A 267 -13.22 9.28 -9.36
C ARG A 267 -13.25 7.78 -9.63
N SER A 268 -12.43 7.30 -10.56
CA SER A 268 -12.33 5.87 -10.85
C SER A 268 -11.68 5.10 -9.68
N PHE A 269 -10.61 5.66 -9.08
CA PHE A 269 -10.00 5.10 -7.87
C PHE A 269 -10.98 5.11 -6.69
N GLN A 270 -11.71 6.21 -6.47
CA GLN A 270 -12.68 6.27 -5.38
C GLN A 270 -13.79 5.24 -5.55
N ALA A 271 -14.30 5.03 -6.77
CA ALA A 271 -15.31 4.00 -7.04
C ALA A 271 -14.81 2.58 -6.68
N GLY A 272 -13.56 2.27 -6.99
CA GLY A 272 -12.95 1.00 -6.60
C GLY A 272 -12.70 0.88 -5.09
N ILE A 273 -12.28 1.97 -4.42
CA ILE A 273 -12.14 2.04 -2.96
C ILE A 273 -13.50 1.82 -2.28
N ASP A 274 -14.54 2.49 -2.75
CA ASP A 274 -15.90 2.35 -2.22
C ASP A 274 -16.48 0.95 -2.45
N ALA A 275 -16.04 0.25 -3.51
CA ALA A 275 -16.36 -1.15 -3.76
C ALA A 275 -15.56 -2.12 -2.86
N GLY A 276 -14.62 -1.62 -2.06
CA GLY A 276 -13.88 -2.39 -1.07
C GLY A 276 -12.56 -2.97 -1.57
N ALA A 277 -11.90 -2.35 -2.56
CA ALA A 277 -10.58 -2.78 -3.01
C ALA A 277 -9.61 -2.99 -1.84
N ASP A 278 -8.86 -4.09 -1.87
CA ASP A 278 -7.97 -4.51 -0.79
C ASP A 278 -6.63 -3.77 -0.84
N ALA A 279 -6.18 -3.43 -2.04
CA ALA A 279 -4.94 -2.70 -2.27
C ALA A 279 -5.11 -1.58 -3.31
N VAL A 280 -4.22 -0.58 -3.24
CA VAL A 280 -4.02 0.44 -4.27
C VAL A 280 -2.54 0.52 -4.60
N MET A 281 -2.21 0.37 -5.88
CA MET A 281 -0.83 0.44 -6.37
C MET A 281 -0.47 1.86 -6.75
N THR A 282 0.59 2.39 -6.15
CA THR A 282 1.21 3.68 -6.50
C THR A 282 2.28 3.49 -7.56
N THR A 283 2.38 4.41 -8.51
CA THR A 283 3.31 4.25 -9.64
C THR A 283 4.31 5.38 -9.79
N ALA A 284 5.32 5.13 -10.64
CA ALA A 284 6.39 6.06 -10.95
C ALA A 284 5.92 7.08 -12.01
N VAL A 285 5.23 8.13 -11.57
CA VAL A 285 4.79 9.26 -12.40
C VAL A 285 4.99 10.57 -11.61
N ILE A 286 5.42 11.63 -12.30
CA ILE A 286 5.52 12.97 -11.72
C ILE A 286 4.24 13.72 -12.04
N VAL A 287 3.52 14.19 -11.01
CA VAL A 287 2.30 15.00 -11.16
C VAL A 287 2.47 16.30 -10.36
N PRO A 288 3.01 17.37 -10.98
CA PRO A 288 3.31 18.62 -10.27
C PRO A 288 2.10 19.28 -9.62
N GLY A 289 0.90 19.03 -10.14
CA GLY A 289 -0.36 19.48 -9.53
C GLY A 289 -0.67 18.84 -8.19
N LEU A 290 -0.16 17.61 -7.93
CA LEU A 290 -0.35 16.87 -6.67
C LEU A 290 0.84 17.00 -5.73
N ASP A 291 2.06 17.04 -6.28
CA ASP A 291 3.29 17.30 -5.53
C ASP A 291 4.20 18.27 -6.32
N PRO A 292 4.25 19.56 -5.94
CA PRO A 292 5.03 20.56 -6.65
C PRO A 292 6.55 20.37 -6.50
N THR A 293 7.02 19.45 -5.67
CA THR A 293 8.46 19.15 -5.52
C THR A 293 9.03 18.38 -6.71
N GLY A 294 8.17 17.82 -7.58
CA GLY A 294 8.58 16.96 -8.68
C GLY A 294 9.01 15.55 -8.23
N THR A 295 8.71 15.16 -6.99
CA THR A 295 8.93 13.81 -6.49
C THR A 295 7.98 12.84 -7.20
N PRO A 296 8.46 11.69 -7.73
CA PRO A 296 7.58 10.66 -8.28
C PRO A 296 6.52 10.22 -7.27
N ALA A 297 5.29 10.01 -7.73
CA ALA A 297 4.13 9.75 -6.88
C ALA A 297 4.35 8.59 -5.90
N VAL A 298 4.98 7.50 -6.33
CA VAL A 298 5.33 6.34 -5.49
C VAL A 298 6.26 6.69 -4.32
N PHE A 299 7.04 7.77 -4.41
CA PHE A 299 7.96 8.27 -3.39
C PHE A 299 7.47 9.53 -2.68
N SER A 300 6.32 10.07 -3.10
CA SER A 300 5.75 11.30 -2.54
C SER A 300 4.86 11.00 -1.33
N ARG A 301 5.28 11.44 -0.13
CA ARG A 301 4.45 11.34 1.07
C ARG A 301 3.15 12.16 0.93
N ALA A 302 3.19 13.26 0.16
CA ALA A 302 2.01 14.09 -0.12
C ALA A 302 0.95 13.30 -0.90
N VAL A 303 1.40 12.47 -1.86
CA VAL A 303 0.51 11.63 -2.69
C VAL A 303 0.10 10.36 -1.94
N VAL A 304 1.07 9.59 -1.44
CA VAL A 304 0.82 8.26 -0.83
C VAL A 304 0.06 8.41 0.49
N THR A 305 0.61 9.17 1.43
CA THR A 305 -0.03 9.36 2.74
C THR A 305 -1.09 10.46 2.67
N GLY A 306 -0.72 11.66 2.25
CA GLY A 306 -1.60 12.83 2.36
C GLY A 306 -2.84 12.74 1.46
N LEU A 307 -2.70 12.21 0.24
CA LEU A 307 -3.84 12.13 -0.69
C LEU A 307 -4.57 10.79 -0.56
N LEU A 308 -3.89 9.65 -0.76
CA LEU A 308 -4.55 8.35 -0.79
C LEU A 308 -4.99 7.91 0.62
N ARG A 309 -4.10 7.93 1.61
CA ARG A 309 -4.43 7.47 2.96
C ARG A 309 -5.38 8.41 3.67
N ASP A 310 -5.04 9.73 3.71
CA ASP A 310 -5.72 10.68 4.58
C ASP A 310 -6.97 11.29 3.91
N ARG A 311 -6.88 11.79 2.66
CA ARG A 311 -8.01 12.48 2.00
C ARG A 311 -9.01 11.52 1.36
N MET A 312 -8.53 10.45 0.70
CA MET A 312 -9.41 9.42 0.13
C MET A 312 -9.79 8.35 1.15
N HIS A 313 -9.28 8.43 2.37
CA HIS A 313 -9.58 7.53 3.51
C HIS A 313 -9.33 6.04 3.21
N PHE A 314 -8.36 5.73 2.35
CA PHE A 314 -8.06 4.34 2.02
C PHE A 314 -7.41 3.63 3.20
N GLN A 315 -8.02 2.54 3.67
CA GLN A 315 -7.55 1.78 4.83
C GLN A 315 -6.86 0.46 4.47
N GLY A 316 -6.92 0.04 3.20
CA GLY A 316 -6.27 -1.17 2.69
C GLY A 316 -4.75 -1.01 2.53
N VAL A 317 -4.15 -1.97 1.84
CA VAL A 317 -2.71 -2.00 1.57
C VAL A 317 -2.34 -1.03 0.44
N ILE A 318 -1.42 -0.10 0.70
CA ILE A 318 -0.80 0.70 -0.37
C ILE A 318 0.43 -0.05 -0.84
N VAL A 319 0.41 -0.50 -2.09
CA VAL A 319 1.51 -1.25 -2.71
C VAL A 319 2.22 -0.39 -3.75
N THR A 320 3.54 -0.52 -3.89
CA THR A 320 4.24 0.14 -5.00
C THR A 320 4.04 -0.61 -6.30
N ASP A 321 4.16 0.08 -7.42
CA ASP A 321 4.55 -0.55 -8.67
C ASP A 321 5.96 -1.16 -8.58
N GLY A 322 6.38 -1.95 -9.55
CA GLY A 322 7.67 -2.61 -9.53
C GLY A 322 8.85 -1.62 -9.49
N LEU A 323 9.64 -1.62 -8.40
CA LEU A 323 10.78 -0.71 -8.26
C LEU A 323 11.93 -1.03 -9.22
N GLY A 324 11.90 -2.18 -9.89
CA GLY A 324 12.85 -2.55 -10.94
C GLY A 324 12.59 -1.91 -12.31
N MET A 325 11.54 -1.10 -12.47
CA MET A 325 11.24 -0.43 -13.74
C MET A 325 12.29 0.61 -14.14
N GLY A 326 12.56 0.73 -15.45
CA GLY A 326 13.60 1.62 -15.99
C GLY A 326 13.43 3.09 -15.60
N GLY A 327 12.20 3.60 -15.50
CA GLY A 327 11.93 4.96 -15.02
C GLY A 327 12.44 5.21 -13.60
N ILE A 328 12.49 4.18 -12.75
CA ILE A 328 13.03 4.26 -11.40
C ILE A 328 14.54 3.98 -11.41
N THR A 329 14.97 2.86 -12.01
CA THR A 329 16.36 2.37 -11.91
C THR A 329 17.39 3.27 -12.59
N THR A 330 16.96 4.16 -13.51
CA THR A 330 17.83 5.21 -14.07
C THR A 330 18.15 6.34 -13.09
N LEU A 331 17.34 6.51 -12.04
CA LEU A 331 17.45 7.63 -11.09
C LEU A 331 17.78 7.17 -9.66
N TYR A 332 17.37 5.95 -9.31
CA TYR A 332 17.49 5.41 -7.95
C TYR A 332 18.09 4.01 -7.97
N SER A 333 18.94 3.69 -7.00
CA SER A 333 19.25 2.30 -6.68
C SER A 333 18.02 1.61 -6.07
N LEU A 334 17.90 0.28 -6.18
CA LEU A 334 16.79 -0.46 -5.53
C LEU A 334 16.74 -0.23 -4.01
N PRO A 335 17.88 -0.22 -3.26
CA PRO A 335 17.86 0.16 -1.85
C PRO A 335 17.31 1.56 -1.58
N ASP A 336 17.75 2.57 -2.35
CA ASP A 336 17.29 3.96 -2.17
C ASP A 336 15.79 4.10 -2.51
N ALA A 337 15.35 3.50 -3.61
CA ALA A 337 13.95 3.46 -4.02
C ALA A 337 13.07 2.80 -2.96
N THR A 338 13.52 1.67 -2.39
CA THR A 338 12.79 0.95 -1.34
C THR A 338 12.64 1.79 -0.08
N VAL A 339 13.72 2.45 0.35
CA VAL A 339 13.68 3.38 1.50
C VAL A 339 12.74 4.55 1.23
N ALA A 340 12.81 5.15 0.02
CA ALA A 340 11.95 6.27 -0.35
C ALA A 340 10.46 5.85 -0.37
N ALA A 341 10.14 4.69 -0.92
CA ALA A 341 8.78 4.14 -0.96
C ALA A 341 8.20 3.91 0.45
N VAL A 342 8.98 3.31 1.37
CA VAL A 342 8.55 3.11 2.76
C VAL A 342 8.35 4.46 3.47
N ARG A 343 9.23 5.43 3.27
CA ARG A 343 9.09 6.80 3.83
C ARG A 343 7.86 7.53 3.31
N ALA A 344 7.45 7.28 2.07
CA ALA A 344 6.23 7.84 1.50
C ALA A 344 4.96 7.29 2.16
N GLY A 345 5.01 6.10 2.76
CA GLY A 345 3.89 5.44 3.42
C GLY A 345 3.31 4.25 2.66
N ASN A 346 4.04 3.68 1.69
CA ASN A 346 3.64 2.41 1.08
C ASN A 346 3.78 1.28 2.09
N ASP A 347 2.80 0.39 2.13
CA ASP A 347 2.74 -0.75 3.06
C ASP A 347 3.43 -1.99 2.50
N LEU A 348 3.38 -2.18 1.18
CA LEU A 348 3.98 -3.31 0.47
C LEU A 348 4.83 -2.79 -0.69
N VAL A 349 6.09 -3.24 -0.77
CA VAL A 349 7.04 -2.79 -1.79
C VAL A 349 7.37 -3.94 -2.73
N LEU A 350 7.05 -3.79 -4.02
CA LEU A 350 7.40 -4.74 -5.07
C LEU A 350 8.85 -4.51 -5.51
N LEU A 351 9.77 -5.35 -5.01
CA LEU A 351 11.21 -5.20 -5.28
C LEU A 351 11.56 -5.44 -6.77
N ASN A 352 10.81 -6.33 -7.43
CA ASN A 352 10.87 -6.61 -8.86
C ASN A 352 12.29 -6.67 -9.45
N SER A 353 13.10 -7.58 -8.90
CA SER A 353 14.47 -7.87 -9.34
C SER A 353 14.68 -9.38 -9.34
N ALA A 354 15.35 -9.93 -10.37
CA ALA A 354 15.75 -11.33 -10.35
C ALA A 354 16.94 -11.62 -9.42
N ASP A 355 17.68 -10.58 -9.00
CA ASP A 355 18.82 -10.68 -8.10
C ASP A 355 18.38 -10.63 -6.63
N ALA A 356 18.31 -11.80 -6.00
CA ALA A 356 17.91 -11.94 -4.59
C ALA A 356 18.88 -11.24 -3.62
N ALA A 357 20.18 -11.16 -3.93
CA ALA A 357 21.14 -10.45 -3.11
C ALA A 357 20.88 -8.94 -3.13
N TYR A 358 20.54 -8.41 -4.30
CA TYR A 358 20.16 -7.00 -4.44
C TYR A 358 18.85 -6.67 -3.72
N GLN A 359 17.86 -7.59 -3.76
CA GLN A 359 16.64 -7.48 -2.96
C GLN A 359 16.95 -7.49 -1.45
N ALA A 360 17.85 -8.37 -0.98
CA ALA A 360 18.27 -8.41 0.42
C ALA A 360 18.94 -7.10 0.86
N LEU A 361 19.78 -6.49 0.02
CA LEU A 361 20.38 -5.17 0.29
C LEU A 361 19.30 -4.08 0.43
N ALA A 362 18.26 -4.11 -0.37
CA ALA A 362 17.15 -3.17 -0.27
C ALA A 362 16.37 -3.33 1.06
N ILE A 363 16.13 -4.56 1.49
CA ILE A 363 15.49 -4.86 2.78
C ILE A 363 16.37 -4.36 3.95
N GLU A 364 17.68 -4.64 3.91
CA GLU A 364 18.60 -4.18 4.95
C GLU A 364 18.73 -2.65 4.99
N ALA A 365 18.66 -1.95 3.86
CA ALA A 365 18.65 -0.50 3.84
C ALA A 365 17.45 0.08 4.62
N VAL A 366 16.25 -0.49 4.47
CA VAL A 366 15.09 -0.09 5.28
C VAL A 366 15.31 -0.35 6.76
N LYS A 367 15.80 -1.55 7.12
CA LYS A 367 16.11 -1.90 8.52
C LYS A 367 17.11 -0.94 9.15
N GLN A 368 18.14 -0.53 8.40
CA GLN A 368 19.11 0.46 8.85
C GLN A 368 18.46 1.83 9.13
N GLN A 369 17.56 2.30 8.26
CA GLN A 369 16.83 3.56 8.49
C GLN A 369 15.91 3.49 9.72
N VAL A 370 15.32 2.33 9.99
CA VAL A 370 14.51 2.14 11.21
C VAL A 370 15.39 2.14 12.45
N ARG A 371 16.53 1.41 12.44
CA ARG A 371 17.50 1.41 13.55
C ARG A 371 18.06 2.81 13.83
N ALA A 372 18.25 3.61 12.79
CA ALA A 372 18.70 5.00 12.90
C ALA A 372 17.59 5.98 13.36
N GLY A 373 16.35 5.52 13.50
CA GLY A 373 15.20 6.36 13.85
C GLY A 373 14.71 7.27 12.72
N ALA A 374 15.22 7.12 11.49
CA ALA A 374 14.82 7.91 10.34
C ALA A 374 13.49 7.42 9.71
N ILE A 375 13.10 6.17 9.99
CA ILE A 375 11.76 5.61 9.75
C ILE A 375 11.24 5.16 11.12
N PRO A 376 10.09 5.69 11.58
CA PRO A 376 9.52 5.30 12.86
C PRO A 376 9.08 3.83 12.87
N MET A 377 9.49 3.04 13.88
CA MET A 377 9.10 1.63 14.00
C MET A 377 7.58 1.45 14.06
N VAL A 378 6.86 2.43 14.62
CA VAL A 378 5.38 2.39 14.69
C VAL A 378 4.74 2.43 13.30
N GLU A 379 5.29 3.18 12.35
CA GLU A 379 4.81 3.21 10.95
C GLU A 379 5.06 1.85 10.28
N VAL A 380 6.25 1.26 10.48
CA VAL A 380 6.60 -0.08 9.97
C VAL A 380 5.68 -1.16 10.53
N GLN A 381 5.39 -1.13 11.85
CA GLN A 381 4.45 -2.06 12.48
C GLN A 381 3.04 -1.92 11.90
N ALA A 382 2.57 -0.69 11.70
CA ALA A 382 1.25 -0.43 11.14
C ALA A 382 1.13 -0.94 9.69
N SER A 383 2.15 -0.71 8.86
CA SER A 383 2.21 -1.21 7.48
C SER A 383 2.26 -2.74 7.42
N ALA A 384 3.15 -3.35 8.20
CA ALA A 384 3.23 -4.81 8.32
C ALA A 384 1.89 -5.42 8.77
N ALA A 385 1.21 -4.79 9.73
CA ALA A 385 -0.09 -5.25 10.21
C ALA A 385 -1.16 -5.23 9.12
N ARG A 386 -1.20 -4.20 8.24
CA ARG A 386 -2.13 -4.15 7.10
C ARG A 386 -1.87 -5.30 6.11
N VAL A 387 -0.60 -5.54 5.77
CA VAL A 387 -0.22 -6.64 4.85
C VAL A 387 -0.56 -8.00 5.46
N ILE A 388 -0.29 -8.21 6.75
CA ILE A 388 -0.65 -9.45 7.46
C ILE A 388 -2.18 -9.63 7.51
N ALA A 389 -2.94 -8.56 7.76
CA ALA A 389 -4.40 -8.59 7.79
C ALA A 389 -5.00 -8.93 6.41
N LEU A 390 -4.42 -8.36 5.32
CA LEU A 390 -4.78 -8.74 3.95
C LEU A 390 -4.59 -10.24 3.73
N ARG A 391 -3.44 -10.78 4.07
CA ARG A 391 -3.11 -12.21 3.94
C ARG A 391 -4.02 -13.10 4.78
N ALA A 392 -4.40 -12.67 5.96
CA ALA A 392 -5.30 -13.42 6.84
C ALA A 392 -6.75 -13.41 6.34
N ARG A 393 -7.19 -12.34 5.65
CA ARG A 393 -8.54 -12.22 5.08
C ARG A 393 -8.76 -13.17 3.89
N TRP A 394 -7.70 -13.45 3.11
CA TRP A 394 -7.76 -14.30 1.92
C TRP A 394 -6.93 -15.59 2.10
N PRO A 395 -7.20 -16.44 3.12
CA PRO A 395 -6.29 -17.49 3.59
C PRO A 395 -6.37 -18.81 2.81
N ARG A 396 -7.17 -18.93 1.77
CA ARG A 396 -7.57 -20.26 1.29
C ARG A 396 -6.82 -20.73 0.05
N TRP A 397 -5.64 -21.23 0.25
CA TRP A 397 -5.23 -22.46 -0.39
C TRP A 397 -4.98 -23.50 0.70
N ALA A 398 -5.94 -24.39 0.96
CA ALA A 398 -5.73 -25.62 1.69
C ALA A 398 -5.74 -26.74 0.65
N PRO A 399 -4.61 -27.47 0.45
CA PRO A 399 -4.70 -28.74 -0.22
C PRO A 399 -5.69 -29.60 0.55
N SER A 400 -6.56 -30.32 -0.14
CA SER A 400 -7.71 -31.06 0.37
C SER A 400 -7.36 -32.24 1.29
N SER A 401 -6.25 -32.18 2.03
CA SER A 401 -5.83 -33.21 3.01
C SER A 401 -4.75 -32.71 3.99
N MET A 402 -4.95 -31.59 4.70
CA MET A 402 -4.12 -31.30 5.89
C MET A 402 -4.98 -30.73 7.02
N ASP A 403 -4.90 -31.45 8.13
CA ASP A 403 -5.51 -31.17 9.42
C ASP A 403 -5.15 -29.76 9.92
N VAL A 404 -6.12 -28.85 10.00
CA VAL A 404 -5.94 -27.47 10.47
C VAL A 404 -6.31 -27.44 11.96
N SER A 405 -5.42 -27.93 12.82
CA SER A 405 -5.52 -27.72 14.28
C SER A 405 -4.40 -26.84 14.81
N ALA A 406 -4.19 -25.67 14.20
CA ALA A 406 -3.39 -24.60 14.77
C ALA A 406 -4.17 -23.29 14.62
N THR A 407 -4.79 -22.88 15.71
CA THR A 407 -5.46 -21.59 15.84
C THR A 407 -4.45 -20.45 15.62
N ALA A 408 -4.57 -19.77 14.49
CA ALA A 408 -3.88 -18.50 14.29
C ALA A 408 -4.39 -17.50 15.34
N PRO A 409 -3.52 -16.69 15.95
CA PRO A 409 -3.96 -15.66 16.86
C PRO A 409 -4.79 -14.62 16.06
N VAL A 410 -6.02 -14.40 16.50
CA VAL A 410 -6.88 -13.35 15.98
C VAL A 410 -6.26 -12.01 16.41
N ILE A 411 -5.71 -11.27 15.46
CA ILE A 411 -5.28 -9.89 15.68
C ILE A 411 -6.54 -9.03 15.62
N ASP A 412 -7.12 -8.71 16.76
CA ASP A 412 -8.25 -7.79 16.86
C ASP A 412 -7.73 -6.34 16.66
N LEU A 413 -7.86 -5.84 15.45
CA LEU A 413 -7.61 -4.44 15.10
C LEU A 413 -8.84 -3.60 15.50
N ALA A 414 -9.07 -3.42 16.80
CA ALA A 414 -9.98 -2.40 17.27
C ALA A 414 -9.39 -1.01 16.95
N LEU A 415 -9.64 -0.53 15.73
CA LEU A 415 -9.45 0.85 15.36
C LEU A 415 -10.44 1.69 16.15
N SER A 416 -9.97 2.34 17.21
CA SER A 416 -10.74 3.30 18.00
C SER A 416 -11.27 4.41 17.09
N ARG A 417 -12.59 4.44 16.92
CA ARG A 417 -13.30 5.63 16.43
C ARG A 417 -13.15 6.72 17.50
N ARG A 418 -12.42 7.76 17.18
CA ARG A 418 -12.61 9.13 17.71
C ARG A 418 -12.35 10.13 16.59
#